data_67f3478ed4b213fa599362a3fd8a4491
#
_entry.id   67f3478ed4b213fa599362a3fd8a4491
#
_cell.length_a   1.000
_cell.length_b   1.000
_cell.length_c   1.000
_cell.angle_alpha   90.00
_cell.angle_beta   90.00
_cell.angle_gamma   90.00
#
_symmetry.space_group_name_H-M   'P 1'
#
loop_
_entity.id
_entity.type
_entity.pdbx_description
1 polymer ?
#
loop_
_entity_poly.entity_id
_entity_poly.type
_entity_poly.pdbx_seq_one_letter_code
_entity_poly.pdbx_strand_id
1 'polypeptide(L)'
;YLHEFFGMSFRTAAFNGGERSWIDTWTIFYWAWWISWSPFVGTFLARISRGRTIREFCLGVLLVPSGLSTVWFAIFGGTAIHMEQTGESIYADGSSEQQLFNLLHSLPGGVVMGVFALLLLATFFITSADSASTVMASMTQNGKSDAKPWIAAMWGLATAAVGLTLLISGGSDALNSLQSVTIVAATPFLLILIALMFAIVKDLSNDTIYLDKKE
;
A
#
# COMPACT_ATOMS: atom_id res chain seq x y z
N TYR A 1 -14.14 -13.65 9.11
CA TYR A 1 -13.51 -12.65 8.20
C TYR A 1 -14.32 -12.49 6.92
N LEU A 2 -14.46 -13.53 6.09
CA LEU A 2 -15.15 -13.46 4.80
C LEU A 2 -16.65 -13.12 4.94
N HIS A 3 -17.30 -13.60 5.98
CA HIS A 3 -18.71 -13.31 6.27
C HIS A 3 -18.98 -11.82 6.51
N GLU A 4 -18.07 -11.14 7.25
CA GLU A 4 -18.20 -9.71 7.59
C GLU A 4 -17.51 -8.77 6.60
N PHE A 5 -16.89 -9.33 5.54
CA PHE A 5 -16.03 -8.56 4.63
C PHE A 5 -16.76 -7.35 4.03
N PHE A 6 -17.96 -7.54 3.48
CA PHE A 6 -18.71 -6.45 2.85
C PHE A 6 -19.19 -5.42 3.88
N GLY A 7 -19.71 -5.87 5.03
CA GLY A 7 -20.18 -4.97 6.10
C GLY A 7 -19.05 -4.09 6.64
N MET A 8 -17.87 -4.68 6.87
CA MET A 8 -16.69 -3.95 7.36
C MET A 8 -16.07 -3.04 6.30
N SER A 9 -16.08 -3.45 5.02
CA SER A 9 -15.48 -2.65 3.93
C SER A 9 -16.23 -1.36 3.64
N PHE A 10 -17.54 -1.32 3.87
CA PHE A 10 -18.38 -0.14 3.63
C PHE A 10 -18.78 0.60 4.91
N ARG A 11 -18.11 0.32 6.02
CA ARG A 11 -18.35 0.99 7.30
C ARG A 11 -17.78 2.41 7.25
N THR A 12 -18.63 3.43 7.35
CA THR A 12 -18.24 4.84 7.25
C THR A 12 -18.28 5.60 8.58
N ALA A 13 -18.94 5.05 9.61
CA ALA A 13 -19.16 5.71 10.92
C ALA A 13 -19.61 7.17 10.85
N ALA A 14 -20.30 7.55 9.77
CA ALA A 14 -20.72 8.93 9.53
C ALA A 14 -21.57 9.51 10.68
N PHE A 15 -22.24 8.63 11.45
CA PHE A 15 -23.15 9.00 12.53
C PHE A 15 -22.72 8.48 13.91
N ASN A 16 -21.65 7.69 14.02
CA ASN A 16 -21.18 7.07 15.26
C ASN A 16 -19.85 7.68 15.70
N GLY A 17 -19.91 8.73 16.51
CA GLY A 17 -18.72 9.48 16.94
C GLY A 17 -17.65 8.67 17.70
N GLY A 18 -18.00 7.56 18.36
CA GLY A 18 -17.04 6.75 19.10
C GLY A 18 -16.10 5.87 18.26
N GLU A 19 -16.49 5.58 17.02
CA GLU A 19 -15.67 4.77 16.10
C GLU A 19 -14.89 5.60 15.09
N ARG A 20 -15.08 6.92 15.11
CA ARG A 20 -14.51 7.83 14.11
C ARG A 20 -12.99 7.79 14.09
N SER A 21 -12.33 7.78 15.23
CA SER A 21 -10.87 7.76 15.30
C SER A 21 -10.27 6.49 14.69
N TRP A 22 -10.92 5.34 14.89
CA TRP A 22 -10.49 4.09 14.27
C TRP A 22 -10.63 4.12 12.74
N ILE A 23 -11.76 4.63 12.25
CA ILE A 23 -12.02 4.73 10.79
C ILE A 23 -11.09 5.74 10.13
N ASP A 24 -10.84 6.87 10.78
CA ASP A 24 -9.92 7.89 10.27
C ASP A 24 -8.51 7.32 10.08
N THR A 25 -8.03 6.54 11.07
CA THR A 25 -6.68 5.94 11.05
C THR A 25 -6.58 4.74 10.11
N TRP A 26 -7.54 3.81 10.19
CA TRP A 26 -7.41 2.51 9.50
C TRP A 26 -8.14 2.42 8.18
N THR A 27 -9.17 3.22 7.94
CA THR A 27 -9.92 3.21 6.69
C THR A 27 -9.54 4.40 5.81
N ILE A 28 -9.75 5.63 6.29
CA ILE A 28 -9.56 6.83 5.47
C ILE A 28 -8.10 7.01 5.08
N PHE A 29 -7.19 6.87 6.04
CA PHE A 29 -5.75 6.98 5.77
C PHE A 29 -5.28 5.93 4.76
N TYR A 30 -5.62 4.65 4.94
CA TYR A 30 -5.19 3.59 4.03
C TYR A 30 -5.75 3.75 2.62
N TRP A 31 -7.01 4.17 2.47
CA TRP A 31 -7.59 4.47 1.16
C TRP A 31 -6.87 5.65 0.50
N ALA A 32 -6.63 6.73 1.23
CA ALA A 32 -5.90 7.88 0.72
C ALA A 32 -4.46 7.52 0.32
N TRP A 33 -3.78 6.71 1.13
CA TRP A 33 -2.45 6.21 0.82
C TRP A 33 -2.44 5.41 -0.49
N TRP A 34 -3.33 4.45 -0.66
CA TRP A 34 -3.44 3.68 -1.89
C TRP A 34 -3.76 4.56 -3.10
N ILE A 35 -4.64 5.53 -2.97
CA ILE A 35 -4.98 6.49 -4.02
C ILE A 35 -3.75 7.32 -4.41
N SER A 36 -3.04 7.88 -3.45
CA SER A 36 -1.86 8.71 -3.71
C SER A 36 -0.72 7.92 -4.35
N TRP A 37 -0.60 6.63 -4.02
CA TRP A 37 0.46 5.74 -4.53
C TRP A 37 0.11 5.07 -5.86
N SER A 38 -1.15 5.02 -6.22
CA SER A 38 -1.64 4.34 -7.43
C SER A 38 -0.99 4.80 -8.75
N PRO A 39 -0.67 6.08 -9.01
CA PRO A 39 0.00 6.48 -10.25
C PRO A 39 1.40 5.89 -10.39
N PHE A 40 2.14 5.78 -9.27
CA PHE A 40 3.49 5.22 -9.25
C PHE A 40 3.44 3.70 -9.48
N VAL A 41 2.62 3.01 -8.71
CA VAL A 41 2.44 1.56 -8.83
C VAL A 41 1.84 1.19 -10.18
N GLY A 42 0.86 1.94 -10.67
CA GLY A 42 0.25 1.72 -11.99
C GLY A 42 1.27 1.82 -13.12
N THR A 43 2.14 2.83 -13.08
CA THR A 43 3.23 2.99 -14.07
C THR A 43 4.22 1.83 -14.01
N PHE A 44 4.61 1.40 -12.83
CA PHE A 44 5.50 0.25 -12.62
C PHE A 44 4.85 -1.05 -13.13
N LEU A 45 3.62 -1.33 -12.70
CA LEU A 45 2.89 -2.52 -13.10
C LEU A 45 2.66 -2.57 -14.62
N ALA A 46 2.37 -1.45 -15.27
CA ALA A 46 2.23 -1.37 -16.72
C ALA A 46 3.52 -1.79 -17.44
N ARG A 47 4.68 -1.44 -16.90
CA ARG A 47 5.99 -1.82 -17.49
C ARG A 47 6.25 -3.34 -17.40
N ILE A 48 5.97 -3.96 -16.27
CA ILE A 48 6.25 -5.39 -16.05
C ILE A 48 5.16 -6.31 -16.63
N SER A 49 4.00 -5.75 -17.00
CA SER A 49 2.84 -6.52 -17.49
C SER A 49 2.77 -6.59 -19.02
N ARG A 50 3.79 -6.14 -19.73
CA ARG A 50 3.82 -6.19 -21.20
C ARG A 50 3.60 -7.61 -21.73
N GLY A 51 2.69 -7.74 -22.71
CA GLY A 51 2.36 -9.02 -23.34
C GLY A 51 1.31 -9.86 -22.58
N ARG A 52 0.79 -9.39 -21.46
CA ARG A 52 -0.33 -10.02 -20.75
C ARG A 52 -1.66 -9.45 -21.19
N THR A 53 -2.69 -10.26 -21.14
CA THR A 53 -4.05 -9.79 -21.37
C THR A 53 -4.53 -8.96 -20.17
N ILE A 54 -5.45 -8.01 -20.40
CA ILE A 54 -6.05 -7.20 -19.33
C ILE A 54 -6.71 -8.08 -18.26
N ARG A 55 -7.34 -9.19 -18.68
CA ARG A 55 -7.97 -10.14 -17.75
C ARG A 55 -6.94 -10.80 -16.83
N GLU A 56 -5.84 -11.31 -17.37
CA GLU A 56 -4.76 -11.92 -16.58
C GLU A 56 -4.13 -10.92 -15.63
N PHE A 57 -3.92 -9.70 -16.11
CA PHE A 57 -3.41 -8.61 -15.30
C PHE A 57 -4.33 -8.30 -14.11
N CYS A 58 -5.62 -8.05 -14.37
CA CYS A 58 -6.59 -7.72 -13.32
C CYS A 58 -6.75 -8.87 -12.30
N LEU A 59 -6.87 -10.10 -12.75
CA LEU A 59 -6.99 -11.25 -11.86
C LEU A 59 -5.72 -11.45 -11.02
N GLY A 60 -4.55 -11.31 -11.62
CA GLY A 60 -3.27 -11.42 -10.91
C GLY A 60 -3.09 -10.35 -9.84
N VAL A 61 -3.34 -9.09 -10.19
CA VAL A 61 -3.15 -7.95 -9.27
C VAL A 61 -4.19 -7.93 -8.15
N LEU A 62 -5.42 -8.38 -8.41
CA LEU A 62 -6.48 -8.39 -7.40
C LEU A 62 -6.44 -9.63 -6.52
N LEU A 63 -6.39 -10.83 -7.11
CA LEU A 63 -6.58 -12.07 -6.34
C LEU A 63 -5.34 -12.50 -5.58
N VAL A 64 -4.14 -12.37 -6.16
CA VAL A 64 -2.93 -12.89 -5.51
C VAL A 64 -2.58 -12.10 -4.25
N PRO A 65 -2.46 -10.76 -4.26
CA PRO A 65 -2.17 -10.00 -3.04
C PRO A 65 -3.29 -10.10 -2.02
N SER A 66 -4.55 -10.04 -2.45
CA SER A 66 -5.70 -10.13 -1.54
C SER A 66 -5.80 -11.49 -0.88
N GLY A 67 -5.56 -12.57 -1.63
CA GLY A 67 -5.53 -13.94 -1.09
C GLY A 67 -4.41 -14.11 -0.05
N LEU A 68 -3.20 -13.68 -0.37
CA LEU A 68 -2.07 -13.72 0.57
C LEU A 68 -2.34 -12.88 1.82
N SER A 69 -2.89 -11.68 1.66
CA SER A 69 -3.25 -10.82 2.80
C SER A 69 -4.32 -11.47 3.68
N THR A 70 -5.32 -12.11 3.09
CA THR A 70 -6.36 -12.82 3.84
C THR A 70 -5.76 -13.96 4.67
N VAL A 71 -4.87 -14.76 4.10
CA VAL A 71 -4.16 -15.83 4.82
C VAL A 71 -3.28 -15.25 5.93
N TRP A 72 -2.52 -14.20 5.63
CA TRP A 72 -1.68 -13.51 6.61
C TRP A 72 -2.49 -13.04 7.83
N PHE A 73 -3.54 -12.28 7.60
CA PHE A 73 -4.36 -11.75 8.69
C PHE A 73 -5.17 -12.82 9.42
N ALA A 74 -5.56 -13.91 8.76
CA ALA A 74 -6.22 -15.02 9.42
C ALA A 74 -5.27 -15.74 10.40
N ILE A 75 -4.02 -15.97 10.00
CA ILE A 75 -3.04 -16.67 10.84
C ILE A 75 -2.51 -15.74 11.93
N PHE A 76 -1.82 -14.66 11.55
CA PHE A 76 -1.14 -13.80 12.51
C PHE A 76 -2.13 -12.95 13.32
N GLY A 77 -3.15 -12.38 12.68
CA GLY A 77 -4.17 -11.60 13.36
C GLY A 77 -5.03 -12.47 14.29
N GLY A 78 -5.44 -13.65 13.84
CA GLY A 78 -6.19 -14.60 14.67
C GLY A 78 -5.39 -15.07 15.88
N THR A 79 -4.10 -15.38 15.70
CA THR A 79 -3.20 -15.75 16.81
C THR A 79 -3.00 -14.61 17.78
N ALA A 80 -2.76 -13.38 17.31
CA ALA A 80 -2.59 -12.21 18.17
C ALA A 80 -3.84 -11.94 19.02
N ILE A 81 -5.04 -12.00 18.42
CA ILE A 81 -6.31 -11.83 19.15
C ILE A 81 -6.48 -12.92 20.21
N HIS A 82 -6.17 -14.16 19.86
CA HIS A 82 -6.28 -15.27 20.81
C HIS A 82 -5.32 -15.08 22.01
N MET A 83 -4.08 -14.72 21.76
CA MET A 83 -3.07 -14.49 22.79
C MET A 83 -3.46 -13.33 23.70
N GLU A 84 -3.94 -12.22 23.15
CA GLU A 84 -4.43 -11.07 23.91
C GLU A 84 -5.63 -11.47 24.82
N GLN A 85 -6.55 -12.29 24.32
CA GLN A 85 -7.69 -12.80 25.08
C GLN A 85 -7.30 -13.79 26.18
N THR A 86 -6.18 -14.49 26.02
CA THR A 86 -5.66 -15.43 27.04
C THR A 86 -4.73 -14.78 28.07
N GLY A 87 -4.52 -13.47 27.98
CA GLY A 87 -3.77 -12.68 28.96
C GLY A 87 -2.30 -12.44 28.60
N GLU A 88 -1.86 -12.81 27.40
CA GLU A 88 -0.58 -12.40 26.88
C GLU A 88 -0.72 -11.02 26.23
N SER A 89 -0.03 -10.02 26.77
CA SER A 89 -0.13 -8.65 26.28
C SER A 89 0.72 -8.46 25.01
N ILE A 90 0.10 -8.64 23.86
CA ILE A 90 0.72 -8.37 22.54
C ILE A 90 0.76 -6.87 22.24
N TYR A 91 -0.21 -6.13 22.77
CA TYR A 91 -0.36 -4.67 22.61
C TYR A 91 0.29 -3.88 23.78
N ALA A 92 1.27 -4.47 24.48
CA ALA A 92 1.78 -3.98 25.77
C ALA A 92 2.15 -2.49 25.81
N ASP A 93 2.75 -1.93 24.76
CA ASP A 93 3.27 -0.56 24.75
C ASP A 93 2.46 0.41 23.89
N GLY A 94 1.30 0.02 23.38
CA GLY A 94 0.45 0.86 22.53
C GLY A 94 1.00 1.20 21.16
N SER A 95 2.15 0.64 20.78
CA SER A 95 2.77 0.85 19.48
C SER A 95 2.32 -0.22 18.48
N SER A 96 1.70 0.22 17.39
CA SER A 96 1.25 -0.67 16.30
C SER A 96 2.41 -1.39 15.62
N GLU A 97 3.58 -0.76 15.56
CA GLU A 97 4.78 -1.28 14.90
C GLU A 97 5.39 -2.45 15.66
N GLN A 98 5.25 -2.48 16.97
CA GLN A 98 5.81 -3.52 17.83
C GLN A 98 4.94 -4.78 17.91
N GLN A 99 3.66 -4.69 17.60
CA GLN A 99 2.71 -5.81 17.74
C GLN A 99 3.14 -7.08 17.02
N LEU A 100 3.63 -6.94 15.76
CA LEU A 100 4.11 -8.08 15.00
C LEU A 100 5.32 -8.74 15.68
N PHE A 101 6.27 -7.95 16.16
CA PHE A 101 7.47 -8.47 16.81
C PHE A 101 7.16 -9.09 18.18
N ASN A 102 6.23 -8.50 18.95
CA ASN A 102 5.75 -9.07 20.21
C ASN A 102 5.11 -10.43 19.95
N LEU A 103 4.22 -10.52 18.96
CA LEU A 103 3.61 -11.78 18.55
C LEU A 103 4.66 -12.83 18.12
N LEU A 104 5.60 -12.45 17.26
CA LEU A 104 6.64 -13.38 16.82
C LEU A 104 7.52 -13.84 18.00
N HIS A 105 7.85 -12.93 18.92
CA HIS A 105 8.68 -13.24 20.09
C HIS A 105 8.00 -14.21 21.06
N SER A 106 6.68 -14.18 21.16
CA SER A 106 5.89 -15.11 21.99
C SER A 106 5.82 -16.52 21.40
N LEU A 107 6.18 -16.71 20.13
CA LEU A 107 6.17 -18.00 19.46
C LEU A 107 7.52 -18.74 19.61
N PRO A 108 7.52 -20.10 19.59
CA PRO A 108 8.76 -20.85 19.61
C PRO A 108 9.63 -20.50 18.38
N GLY A 109 10.89 -20.12 18.60
CA GLY A 109 11.77 -19.65 17.55
C GLY A 109 11.58 -18.18 17.14
N GLY A 110 10.89 -17.38 17.94
CA GLY A 110 10.49 -15.99 17.65
C GLY A 110 11.63 -15.08 17.25
N VAL A 111 12.83 -15.24 17.83
CA VAL A 111 14.02 -14.46 17.44
C VAL A 111 14.39 -14.69 15.98
N VAL A 112 14.38 -15.94 15.52
CA VAL A 112 14.69 -16.30 14.13
C VAL A 112 13.62 -15.75 13.19
N MET A 113 12.34 -15.89 13.55
CA MET A 113 11.22 -15.34 12.80
C MET A 113 11.26 -13.81 12.74
N GLY A 114 11.64 -13.15 13.83
CA GLY A 114 11.85 -11.71 13.87
C GLY A 114 12.96 -11.22 12.93
N VAL A 115 14.08 -11.94 12.86
CA VAL A 115 15.14 -11.64 11.88
C VAL A 115 14.67 -11.79 10.45
N PHE A 116 13.93 -12.86 10.13
CA PHE A 116 13.34 -13.03 8.80
C PHE A 116 12.32 -11.92 8.49
N ALA A 117 11.50 -11.51 9.44
CA ALA A 117 10.56 -10.40 9.29
C ALA A 117 11.28 -9.07 8.99
N LEU A 118 12.39 -8.79 9.70
CA LEU A 118 13.22 -7.61 9.42
C LEU A 118 13.86 -7.65 8.04
N LEU A 119 14.40 -8.79 7.62
CA LEU A 119 14.96 -8.96 6.27
C LEU A 119 13.90 -8.77 5.19
N LEU A 120 12.70 -9.32 5.40
CA LEU A 120 11.57 -9.15 4.50
C LEU A 120 11.16 -7.67 4.40
N LEU A 121 11.06 -6.98 5.54
CA LEU A 121 10.74 -5.55 5.61
C LEU A 121 11.80 -4.69 4.90
N ALA A 122 13.08 -4.98 5.13
CA ALA A 122 14.18 -4.30 4.45
C ALA A 122 14.13 -4.50 2.94
N THR A 123 13.91 -5.73 2.47
CA THR A 123 13.79 -6.06 1.05
C THR A 123 12.60 -5.33 0.41
N PHE A 124 11.46 -5.32 1.09
CA PHE A 124 10.27 -4.59 0.65
C PHE A 124 10.52 -3.08 0.55
N PHE A 125 11.18 -2.49 1.56
CA PHE A 125 11.54 -1.08 1.56
C PHE A 125 12.48 -0.73 0.40
N ILE A 126 13.55 -1.51 0.19
CA ILE A 126 14.52 -1.29 -0.88
C ILE A 126 13.83 -1.33 -2.25
N THR A 127 13.02 -2.37 -2.51
CA THR A 127 12.33 -2.52 -3.81
C THR A 127 11.31 -1.42 -4.05
N SER A 128 10.60 -0.98 -3.02
CA SER A 128 9.63 0.12 -3.11
C SER A 128 10.30 1.47 -3.34
N ALA A 129 11.40 1.75 -2.63
CA ALA A 129 12.17 2.98 -2.79
C ALA A 129 12.84 3.07 -4.18
N ASP A 130 13.39 1.97 -4.68
CA ASP A 130 13.98 1.90 -6.03
C ASP A 130 12.92 2.15 -7.11
N SER A 131 11.77 1.48 -7.01
CA SER A 131 10.67 1.65 -7.94
C SER A 131 10.14 3.09 -7.95
N ALA A 132 9.93 3.68 -6.76
CA ALA A 132 9.48 5.06 -6.64
C ALA A 132 10.49 6.06 -7.23
N SER A 133 11.76 5.88 -6.93
CA SER A 133 12.85 6.74 -7.45
C SER A 133 12.94 6.69 -8.98
N THR A 134 12.78 5.50 -9.55
CA THR A 134 12.79 5.29 -11.00
C THR A 134 11.57 5.94 -11.67
N VAL A 135 10.39 5.84 -11.09
CA VAL A 135 9.17 6.48 -11.61
C VAL A 135 9.29 8.01 -11.53
N MET A 136 9.75 8.56 -10.40
CA MET A 136 9.99 10.00 -10.26
C MET A 136 11.03 10.52 -11.27
N ALA A 137 12.09 9.76 -11.48
CA ALA A 137 13.09 10.09 -12.50
C ALA A 137 12.52 10.08 -13.92
N SER A 138 11.65 9.13 -14.24
CA SER A 138 10.92 9.07 -15.51
C SER A 138 10.00 10.28 -15.70
N MET A 139 9.22 10.62 -14.67
CA MET A 139 8.31 11.77 -14.71
C MET A 139 9.05 13.09 -14.93
N THR A 140 10.20 13.28 -14.27
CA THR A 140 11.03 14.49 -14.45
C THR A 140 11.75 14.57 -15.79
N GLN A 141 11.74 13.48 -16.56
CA GLN A 141 12.32 13.40 -17.91
C GLN A 141 11.24 13.25 -19.01
N ASN A 142 10.09 13.85 -18.83
CA ASN A 142 8.96 13.79 -19.78
C ASN A 142 8.47 12.37 -20.08
N GLY A 143 8.45 11.50 -19.08
CA GLY A 143 7.92 10.13 -19.20
C GLY A 143 8.86 9.16 -19.95
N LYS A 144 10.16 9.47 -20.09
CA LYS A 144 11.10 8.55 -20.74
C LYS A 144 11.17 7.22 -20.00
N SER A 145 11.06 6.12 -20.73
CA SER A 145 11.12 4.76 -20.18
C SER A 145 12.49 4.46 -19.56
N ASP A 146 13.55 4.96 -20.18
CA ASP A 146 14.93 4.79 -19.73
C ASP A 146 15.40 6.08 -19.05
N ALA A 147 14.95 6.28 -17.82
CA ALA A 147 15.37 7.39 -16.99
C ALA A 147 16.88 7.28 -16.69
N LYS A 148 17.57 8.41 -16.70
CA LYS A 148 19.00 8.43 -16.36
C LYS A 148 19.21 7.98 -14.92
N PRO A 149 20.09 6.99 -14.65
CA PRO A 149 20.25 6.42 -13.28
C PRO A 149 20.63 7.45 -12.21
N TRP A 150 21.40 8.47 -12.57
CA TRP A 150 21.80 9.49 -11.61
C TRP A 150 20.61 10.36 -11.14
N ILE A 151 19.57 10.55 -12.00
CA ILE A 151 18.35 11.27 -11.62
C ILE A 151 17.51 10.41 -10.68
N ALA A 152 17.44 9.09 -10.91
CA ALA A 152 16.80 8.17 -9.97
C ALA A 152 17.52 8.19 -8.61
N ALA A 153 18.86 8.14 -8.59
CA ALA A 153 19.64 8.26 -7.38
C ALA A 153 19.41 9.59 -6.65
N MET A 154 19.32 10.70 -7.38
CA MET A 154 19.01 12.02 -6.81
C MET A 154 17.62 12.02 -6.13
N TRP A 155 16.60 11.45 -6.77
CA TRP A 155 15.27 11.32 -6.18
C TRP A 155 15.25 10.40 -4.96
N GLY A 156 15.99 9.29 -5.01
CA GLY A 156 16.17 8.39 -3.87
C GLY A 156 16.82 9.08 -2.68
N LEU A 157 17.89 9.85 -2.90
CA LEU A 157 18.55 10.65 -1.86
C LEU A 157 17.63 11.75 -1.30
N ALA A 158 16.88 12.45 -2.15
CA ALA A 158 15.93 13.47 -1.72
C ALA A 158 14.83 12.86 -0.82
N THR A 159 14.28 11.72 -1.23
CA THR A 159 13.26 11.00 -0.44
C THR A 159 13.82 10.53 0.91
N ALA A 160 15.04 9.97 0.90
CA ALA A 160 15.72 9.55 2.13
C ALA A 160 16.01 10.74 3.05
N ALA A 161 16.42 11.89 2.51
CA ALA A 161 16.66 13.11 3.29
C ALA A 161 15.38 13.63 3.94
N VAL A 162 14.25 13.63 3.22
CA VAL A 162 12.94 13.99 3.79
C VAL A 162 12.56 13.04 4.92
N GLY A 163 12.65 11.73 4.69
CA GLY A 163 12.35 10.73 5.72
C GLY A 163 13.22 10.87 6.96
N LEU A 164 14.53 11.07 6.78
CA LEU A 164 15.47 11.26 7.87
C LEU A 164 15.19 12.55 8.66
N THR A 165 14.88 13.64 7.96
CA THR A 165 14.53 14.92 8.59
C THR A 165 13.27 14.78 9.44
N LEU A 166 12.24 14.10 8.94
CA LEU A 166 11.02 13.84 9.68
C LEU A 166 11.28 12.96 10.92
N LEU A 167 12.10 11.94 10.79
CA LEU A 167 12.45 11.05 11.89
C LEU A 167 13.20 11.81 13.02
N ILE A 168 14.13 12.69 12.66
CA ILE A 168 14.91 13.46 13.62
C ILE A 168 14.07 14.59 14.27
N SER A 169 13.18 15.21 13.49
CA SER A 169 12.47 16.44 13.93
C SER A 169 11.26 16.17 14.81
N GLY A 170 10.57 15.04 14.66
CA GLY A 170 9.23 14.93 15.23
C GLY A 170 8.81 13.55 15.76
N GLY A 171 9.62 12.51 15.65
CA GLY A 171 9.22 11.19 16.12
C GLY A 171 7.83 10.75 15.64
N SER A 172 6.95 10.34 16.58
CA SER A 172 5.56 9.91 16.29
C SER A 172 4.69 11.03 15.69
N ASP A 173 4.89 12.28 16.11
CA ASP A 173 4.09 13.42 15.64
C ASP A 173 4.40 13.78 14.20
N ALA A 174 5.65 13.60 13.76
CA ALA A 174 6.03 13.76 12.37
C ALA A 174 5.39 12.70 11.47
N LEU A 175 5.27 11.47 11.93
CA LEU A 175 4.59 10.39 11.20
C LEU A 175 3.10 10.72 11.02
N ASN A 176 2.42 11.14 12.07
CA ASN A 176 1.01 11.56 12.01
C ASN A 176 0.80 12.75 11.06
N SER A 177 1.73 13.71 11.07
CA SER A 177 1.70 14.84 10.14
C SER A 177 1.88 14.40 8.69
N LEU A 178 2.80 13.48 8.42
CA LEU A 178 3.00 12.90 7.09
C LEU A 178 1.76 12.14 6.60
N GLN A 179 1.09 11.39 7.48
CA GLN A 179 -0.16 10.72 7.15
C GLN A 179 -1.26 11.72 6.76
N SER A 180 -1.39 12.82 7.50
CA SER A 180 -2.34 13.89 7.19
C SER A 180 -2.06 14.55 5.84
N VAL A 181 -0.79 14.85 5.54
CA VAL A 181 -0.38 15.38 4.23
C VAL A 181 -0.69 14.40 3.10
N THR A 182 -0.52 13.10 3.33
CA THR A 182 -0.84 12.05 2.34
C THR A 182 -2.33 12.04 1.99
N ILE A 183 -3.22 12.24 2.97
CA ILE A 183 -4.67 12.33 2.74
C ILE A 183 -5.00 13.53 1.84
N VAL A 184 -4.42 14.70 2.13
CA VAL A 184 -4.64 15.90 1.31
C VAL A 184 -4.09 15.70 -0.11
N ALA A 185 -2.89 15.13 -0.24
CA ALA A 185 -2.25 14.87 -1.52
C ALA A 185 -3.02 13.82 -2.37
N ALA A 186 -3.76 12.91 -1.75
CA ALA A 186 -4.57 11.92 -2.46
C ALA A 186 -5.75 12.54 -3.23
N THR A 187 -6.26 13.69 -2.81
CA THR A 187 -7.46 14.31 -3.41
C THR A 187 -7.33 14.57 -4.92
N PRO A 188 -6.28 15.24 -5.44
CA PRO A 188 -6.13 15.43 -6.88
C PRO A 188 -5.93 14.11 -7.63
N PHE A 189 -5.27 13.12 -7.04
CA PHE A 189 -5.12 11.80 -7.64
C PHE A 189 -6.43 11.05 -7.73
N LEU A 190 -7.35 11.20 -6.78
CA LEU A 190 -8.68 10.64 -6.85
C LEU A 190 -9.44 11.11 -8.09
N LEU A 191 -9.37 12.41 -8.40
CA LEU A 191 -10.01 12.98 -9.59
C LEU A 191 -9.39 12.41 -10.87
N ILE A 192 -8.07 12.26 -10.90
CA ILE A 192 -7.36 11.65 -12.03
C ILE A 192 -7.77 10.18 -12.19
N LEU A 193 -7.87 9.41 -11.11
CA LEU A 193 -8.30 8.02 -11.16
C LEU A 193 -9.72 7.87 -11.69
N ILE A 194 -10.65 8.72 -11.27
CA ILE A 194 -12.00 8.74 -11.80
C ILE A 194 -11.99 9.03 -13.30
N ALA A 195 -11.21 10.01 -13.75
CA ALA A 195 -11.06 10.31 -15.18
C ALA A 195 -10.45 9.13 -15.95
N LEU A 196 -9.47 8.43 -15.38
CA LEU A 196 -8.86 7.22 -15.98
C LEU A 196 -9.87 6.06 -16.08
N MET A 197 -10.79 5.90 -15.13
CA MET A 197 -11.85 4.90 -15.22
C MET A 197 -12.76 5.13 -16.44
N PHE A 198 -13.11 6.37 -16.73
CA PHE A 198 -13.86 6.69 -17.95
C PHE A 198 -13.01 6.54 -19.21
N ALA A 199 -11.74 6.94 -19.16
CA ALA A 199 -10.83 6.84 -20.29
C ALA A 199 -10.62 5.38 -20.73
N ILE A 200 -10.38 4.46 -19.79
CA ILE A 200 -10.17 3.04 -20.11
C ILE A 200 -11.41 2.40 -20.74
N VAL A 201 -12.61 2.71 -20.24
CA VAL A 201 -13.87 2.20 -20.82
C VAL A 201 -14.04 2.70 -22.25
N LYS A 202 -13.76 3.99 -22.50
CA LYS A 202 -13.81 4.59 -23.83
C LYS A 202 -12.77 3.99 -24.78
N ASP A 203 -11.56 3.79 -24.31
CA ASP A 203 -10.46 3.24 -25.11
C ASP A 203 -10.75 1.79 -25.52
N LEU A 204 -11.15 0.94 -24.57
CA LEU A 204 -11.53 -0.44 -24.83
C LEU A 204 -12.75 -0.58 -25.75
N SER A 205 -13.71 0.35 -25.66
CA SER A 205 -14.90 0.33 -26.53
C SER A 205 -14.59 0.70 -27.99
N ASN A 206 -13.47 1.42 -28.21
CA ASN A 206 -13.02 1.85 -29.54
C ASN A 206 -11.86 1.00 -30.06
N ASP A 207 -11.45 -0.04 -29.34
CA ASP A 207 -10.36 -0.90 -29.76
C ASP A 207 -10.76 -1.74 -30.97
N THR A 208 -10.03 -1.58 -32.09
CA THR A 208 -10.25 -2.29 -33.34
C THR A 208 -10.16 -3.81 -33.19
N ILE A 209 -9.28 -4.31 -32.32
CA ILE A 209 -9.14 -5.75 -32.02
C ILE A 209 -10.43 -6.31 -31.42
N TYR A 210 -11.15 -5.50 -30.64
CA TYR A 210 -12.44 -5.90 -30.04
C TYR A 210 -13.60 -5.80 -31.03
N LEU A 211 -13.55 -4.83 -31.93
CA LEU A 211 -14.59 -4.62 -32.95
C LEU A 211 -14.53 -5.69 -34.04
N ASP A 212 -13.33 -6.08 -34.50
CA ASP A 212 -13.12 -7.14 -35.51
C ASP A 212 -13.57 -8.53 -35.05
N LYS A 213 -13.68 -8.77 -33.74
CA LYS A 213 -14.19 -10.04 -33.18
C LYS A 213 -15.73 -10.11 -33.10
N LYS A 214 -16.42 -9.01 -33.39
CA LYS A 214 -17.89 -8.92 -33.35
C LYS A 214 -18.54 -9.09 -34.71
N GLU A 215 -17.77 -9.08 -35.80
CA GLU A 215 -18.18 -9.49 -37.15
C GLU A 215 -17.86 -10.97 -37.38
#